data_e83e084aadf0dd33b36bf981fe9f278d
#
_entry.id   e83e084aadf0dd33b36bf981fe9f278d
#
_cell.length_a   1.000
_cell.length_b   1.000
_cell.length_c   1.000
_cell.angle_alpha   90.00
_cell.angle_beta   90.00
_cell.angle_gamma   90.00
#
_symmetry.space_group_name_H-M   'P 1'
#
loop_
_entity.id
_entity.type
_entity.pdbx_description
1 polymer ?
#
loop_
_entity_poly.entity_id
_entity_poly.type
_entity_poly.pdbx_seq_one_letter_code
_entity_poly.pdbx_strand_id
1 'polypeptide(L)'
;SPVTMDDLTSGFNIGTNYSLSPEFNEMVGFTEDEVREMLAYYSSVLPFRHSVDELIEVMKPWYDNYCFSIRRYGKTTMYNSVMVLNFVDNYIRNDYDIPDSMLETNIRIDYDKIRMLIRHDKEFAHDASIIQDIVTKGYTTGTLMENFPAERINDPDNFLSLLFYFGMVTIGGTYQGNTRFVVPNEVVRDQMYTYLLDTYKENDLTFEQYDKTQLESKLAYEGAFKPYFAYIADCLKRFSSQRDKQKGEAYVHGFTLAMTSQCKFYRPISELDNDGGYADIFLLPLCDIYKDMEDSYIVELKYCKPGTSDEQLNHLFEEASAQVRRYADSDIVRESVKRTKLHQLVVIYRGAEMAMCEEVE
;
A
#
# COMPACT_ATOMS: atom_id res chain seq x y z
N SER A 1 16.26 0.76 20.35
CA SER A 1 16.49 -0.11 19.17
C SER A 1 16.22 -1.55 19.56
N PRO A 2 15.49 -2.33 18.76
CA PRO A 2 15.28 -3.76 19.00
C PRO A 2 16.54 -4.57 18.72
N VAL A 3 17.46 -4.02 17.93
CA VAL A 3 18.73 -4.68 17.63
C VAL A 3 19.71 -4.43 18.79
N THR A 4 20.13 -5.49 19.43
CA THR A 4 21.12 -5.46 20.50
C THR A 4 22.50 -5.85 19.99
N MET A 5 23.54 -5.18 20.47
CA MET A 5 24.94 -5.54 20.18
C MET A 5 25.47 -6.60 21.15
N ASP A 6 24.62 -7.12 22.06
CA ASP A 6 25.04 -7.71 23.32
C ASP A 6 24.58 -9.13 23.57
N ASP A 7 25.00 -10.11 22.75
CA ASP A 7 25.16 -11.47 23.29
C ASP A 7 26.58 -11.74 23.81
N LEU A 8 27.51 -10.77 23.73
CA LEU A 8 28.93 -10.96 24.07
C LEU A 8 29.41 -10.24 25.33
N THR A 9 28.63 -9.38 25.96
CA THR A 9 29.11 -8.63 27.13
C THR A 9 28.16 -8.77 28.33
N SER A 10 28.64 -9.56 29.29
CA SER A 10 28.28 -9.56 30.73
C SER A 10 26.80 -9.45 31.13
N GLY A 11 26.34 -10.33 32.01
CA GLY A 11 25.03 -10.41 32.64
C GLY A 11 24.59 -9.19 33.48
N PHE A 12 24.96 -7.97 33.07
CA PHE A 12 24.54 -6.70 33.63
C PHE A 12 23.57 -5.93 32.73
N ASN A 13 22.88 -6.60 31.79
CA ASN A 13 21.89 -5.93 30.95
C ASN A 13 20.60 -5.74 31.77
N ILE A 14 20.56 -4.65 32.58
CA ILE A 14 19.45 -4.29 33.47
C ILE A 14 18.45 -3.37 32.75
N GLY A 15 18.62 -3.15 31.44
CA GLY A 15 17.72 -2.30 30.67
C GLY A 15 16.37 -2.96 30.47
N THR A 16 15.28 -2.28 30.86
CA THR A 16 13.92 -2.70 30.51
C THR A 16 13.55 -2.15 29.15
N ASN A 17 13.07 -3.02 28.25
CA ASN A 17 12.56 -2.59 26.94
C ASN A 17 11.10 -2.07 27.10
N TYR A 18 10.87 -0.82 26.76
CA TYR A 18 9.55 -0.17 26.81
C TYR A 18 8.95 0.06 25.41
N SER A 19 9.52 -0.51 24.36
CA SER A 19 9.11 -0.22 22.97
C SER A 19 7.63 -0.51 22.69
N LEU A 20 7.04 -1.49 23.37
CA LEU A 20 5.63 -1.85 23.22
C LEU A 20 4.75 -1.40 24.41
N SER A 21 5.34 -0.64 25.33
CA SER A 21 4.64 -0.19 26.54
C SER A 21 3.61 0.89 26.19
N PRO A 22 2.38 0.80 26.74
CA PRO A 22 1.32 1.75 26.43
C PRO A 22 1.61 3.18 26.87
N GLU A 23 2.50 3.37 27.86
CA GLU A 23 2.91 4.68 28.35
C GLU A 23 3.78 5.44 27.33
N PHE A 24 4.45 4.73 26.42
CA PHE A 24 5.35 5.30 25.43
C PHE A 24 4.80 5.25 24.00
N ASN A 25 3.51 4.89 23.82
CA ASN A 25 2.89 4.85 22.49
C ASN A 25 2.94 6.20 21.76
N GLU A 26 2.87 7.29 22.51
CA GLU A 26 2.84 8.66 22.00
C GLU A 26 4.23 9.37 22.08
N MET A 27 5.29 8.59 22.30
CA MET A 27 6.65 9.14 22.46
C MET A 27 7.29 9.48 21.11
N VAL A 28 6.87 8.81 20.03
CA VAL A 28 7.46 8.94 18.68
C VAL A 28 6.36 9.34 17.70
N GLY A 29 6.59 10.44 16.99
CA GLY A 29 5.60 11.01 16.08
C GLY A 29 4.85 12.19 16.69
N PHE A 30 3.77 12.61 16.02
CA PHE A 30 2.84 13.63 16.51
C PHE A 30 1.44 13.04 16.65
N THR A 31 0.71 13.44 17.67
CA THR A 31 -0.73 13.24 17.76
C THR A 31 -1.45 14.17 16.79
N GLU A 32 -2.71 13.89 16.44
CA GLU A 32 -3.50 14.80 15.60
C GLU A 32 -3.65 16.17 16.25
N ASP A 33 -3.82 16.23 17.58
CA ASP A 33 -3.94 17.50 18.31
C ASP A 33 -2.66 18.35 18.19
N GLU A 34 -1.48 17.75 18.29
CA GLU A 34 -0.20 18.46 18.10
C GLU A 34 -0.02 18.95 16.66
N VAL A 35 -0.42 18.17 15.67
CA VAL A 35 -0.40 18.62 14.25
C VAL A 35 -1.37 19.78 14.05
N ARG A 36 -2.57 19.73 14.61
CA ARG A 36 -3.57 20.80 14.57
C ARG A 36 -3.04 22.08 15.24
N GLU A 37 -2.44 21.98 16.40
CA GLU A 37 -1.85 23.12 17.12
C GLU A 37 -0.75 23.78 16.28
N MET A 38 0.13 22.98 15.70
CA MET A 38 1.20 23.47 14.82
C MET A 38 0.65 24.19 13.58
N LEU A 39 -0.34 23.60 12.88
CA LEU A 39 -0.97 24.20 11.70
C LEU A 39 -1.73 25.50 12.08
N ALA A 40 -2.43 25.51 13.20
CA ALA A 40 -3.13 26.70 13.71
C ALA A 40 -2.15 27.84 14.00
N TYR A 41 -0.98 27.53 14.57
CA TYR A 41 0.06 28.53 14.77
C TYR A 41 0.56 29.10 13.44
N TYR A 42 0.93 28.26 12.48
CA TYR A 42 1.41 28.73 11.17
C TYR A 42 0.35 29.52 10.41
N SER A 43 -0.92 29.07 10.40
CA SER A 43 -2.01 29.79 9.74
C SER A 43 -2.32 31.15 10.35
N SER A 44 -1.95 31.38 11.64
CA SER A 44 -2.09 32.69 12.30
C SER A 44 -1.07 33.73 11.84
N VAL A 45 0.07 33.30 11.31
CA VAL A 45 1.20 34.15 10.93
C VAL A 45 1.53 34.13 9.43
N LEU A 46 1.00 33.16 8.70
CA LEU A 46 1.21 32.96 7.26
C LEU A 46 -0.14 32.91 6.53
N PRO A 47 -0.21 33.36 5.26
CA PRO A 47 -1.46 33.43 4.51
C PRO A 47 -1.88 32.07 3.93
N PHE A 48 -2.19 31.11 4.78
CA PHE A 48 -2.66 29.79 4.36
C PHE A 48 -3.92 29.91 3.48
N ARG A 49 -3.99 29.11 2.43
CA ARG A 49 -5.17 29.04 1.52
C ARG A 49 -6.20 28.01 1.98
N HIS A 50 -5.77 27.01 2.77
CA HIS A 50 -6.60 25.93 3.27
C HIS A 50 -6.78 26.06 4.78
N SER A 51 -7.91 25.64 5.28
CA SER A 51 -8.17 25.51 6.71
C SER A 51 -7.32 24.40 7.33
N VAL A 52 -7.19 24.42 8.65
CA VAL A 52 -6.50 23.35 9.39
C VAL A 52 -7.18 21.99 9.14
N ASP A 53 -8.52 21.96 9.09
CA ASP A 53 -9.27 20.73 8.86
C ASP A 53 -8.99 20.15 7.46
N GLU A 54 -9.00 20.97 6.42
CA GLU A 54 -8.67 20.53 5.05
C GLU A 54 -7.25 19.97 4.96
N LEU A 55 -6.27 20.60 5.62
CA LEU A 55 -4.89 20.12 5.63
C LEU A 55 -4.76 18.80 6.41
N ILE A 56 -5.47 18.63 7.51
CA ILE A 56 -5.52 17.37 8.26
C ILE A 56 -6.14 16.25 7.40
N GLU A 57 -7.26 16.51 6.74
CA GLU A 57 -7.89 15.52 5.84
C GLU A 57 -6.96 15.05 4.73
N VAL A 58 -6.19 15.99 4.15
CA VAL A 58 -5.20 15.66 3.12
C VAL A 58 -4.05 14.82 3.69
N MET A 59 -3.50 15.18 4.86
CA MET A 59 -2.33 14.51 5.44
C MET A 59 -2.65 13.16 6.07
N LYS A 60 -3.84 13.00 6.66
CA LYS A 60 -4.19 11.85 7.47
C LYS A 60 -3.98 10.50 6.78
N PRO A 61 -4.48 10.25 5.56
CA PRO A 61 -4.26 8.98 4.87
C PRO A 61 -2.79 8.71 4.53
N TRP A 62 -1.96 9.75 4.46
CA TRP A 62 -0.57 9.64 4.04
C TRP A 62 0.42 9.49 5.18
N TYR A 63 0.14 10.05 6.37
CA TYR A 63 1.15 10.18 7.42
C TYR A 63 0.73 9.67 8.79
N ASP A 64 -0.57 9.40 9.02
CA ASP A 64 -1.13 8.94 10.28
C ASP A 64 -1.14 7.40 10.42
N ASN A 65 -1.85 6.92 11.41
CA ASN A 65 -2.21 5.54 11.72
C ASN A 65 -1.12 4.69 12.38
N TYR A 66 -0.02 5.25 12.86
CA TYR A 66 0.93 4.49 13.66
C TYR A 66 0.39 4.20 15.06
N CYS A 67 0.47 2.94 15.47
CA CYS A 67 0.15 2.46 16.82
C CYS A 67 1.25 1.49 17.26
N PHE A 68 1.90 1.81 18.37
CA PHE A 68 3.06 1.05 18.87
C PHE A 68 2.73 0.12 20.01
N SER A 69 1.54 0.22 20.62
CA SER A 69 1.10 -0.66 21.70
C SER A 69 -0.31 -1.18 21.46
N ILE A 70 -0.50 -2.50 21.55
CA ILE A 70 -1.82 -3.14 21.39
C ILE A 70 -2.86 -2.60 22.39
N ARG A 71 -2.44 -2.16 23.57
CA ARG A 71 -3.33 -1.58 24.59
C ARG A 71 -3.81 -0.16 24.25
N ARG A 72 -3.17 0.48 23.27
CA ARG A 72 -3.53 1.82 22.75
C ARG A 72 -4.27 1.76 21.44
N TYR A 73 -4.37 0.58 20.82
CA TYR A 73 -5.12 0.42 19.58
C TYR A 73 -6.57 0.93 19.71
N GLY A 74 -7.03 1.71 18.74
CA GLY A 74 -8.34 2.34 18.70
C GLY A 74 -8.52 3.54 19.65
N LYS A 75 -7.44 4.05 20.29
CA LYS A 75 -7.47 5.25 21.13
C LYS A 75 -6.76 6.43 20.51
N THR A 76 -5.47 6.28 20.18
CA THR A 76 -4.64 7.34 19.63
C THR A 76 -3.76 6.74 18.55
N THR A 77 -3.71 7.38 17.41
CA THR A 77 -2.76 7.12 16.33
C THR A 77 -1.73 8.24 16.25
N MET A 78 -0.58 7.93 15.67
CA MET A 78 0.53 8.86 15.58
C MET A 78 0.84 9.17 14.13
N TYR A 79 1.04 10.44 13.82
CA TYR A 79 1.57 10.91 12.54
C TYR A 79 3.10 10.76 12.51
N ASN A 80 3.64 10.42 11.34
CA ASN A 80 5.08 10.48 11.12
C ASN A 80 5.53 11.95 11.12
N SER A 81 6.30 12.34 12.14
CA SER A 81 6.71 13.74 12.36
C SER A 81 7.54 14.31 11.22
N VAL A 82 8.44 13.51 10.63
CA VAL A 82 9.28 13.95 9.50
C VAL A 82 8.41 14.24 8.27
N MET A 83 7.44 13.39 7.97
CA MET A 83 6.54 13.58 6.82
C MET A 83 5.63 14.80 7.00
N VAL A 84 5.08 14.98 8.20
CA VAL A 84 4.28 16.17 8.51
C VAL A 84 5.09 17.46 8.36
N LEU A 85 6.30 17.50 8.91
CA LEU A 85 7.17 18.68 8.78
C LEU A 85 7.57 18.97 7.33
N ASN A 86 7.87 17.94 6.56
CA ASN A 86 8.16 18.08 5.13
C ASN A 86 6.94 18.58 4.34
N PHE A 87 5.75 18.05 4.64
CA PHE A 87 4.53 18.56 4.01
C PHE A 87 4.33 20.05 4.29
N VAL A 88 4.46 20.48 5.53
CA VAL A 88 4.29 21.88 5.91
C VAL A 88 5.34 22.78 5.24
N ASP A 89 6.60 22.35 5.20
CA ASP A 89 7.67 23.10 4.51
C ASP A 89 7.38 23.23 3.01
N ASN A 90 6.98 22.15 2.36
CA ASN A 90 6.62 22.16 0.93
C ASN A 90 5.37 22.99 0.67
N TYR A 91 4.34 22.88 1.49
CA TYR A 91 3.12 23.68 1.39
C TYR A 91 3.42 25.19 1.47
N ILE A 92 4.30 25.60 2.39
CA ILE A 92 4.74 27.00 2.52
C ILE A 92 5.55 27.44 1.29
N ARG A 93 6.46 26.61 0.79
CA ARG A 93 7.31 26.92 -0.38
C ARG A 93 6.54 26.91 -1.69
N ASN A 94 5.44 26.19 -1.77
CA ASN A 94 4.59 26.09 -2.96
C ASN A 94 3.43 27.10 -2.93
N ASP A 95 3.69 28.31 -2.42
CA ASP A 95 2.70 29.39 -2.33
C ASP A 95 1.38 28.97 -1.66
N TYR A 96 1.45 28.07 -0.68
CA TYR A 96 0.31 27.54 0.08
C TYR A 96 -0.66 26.70 -0.78
N ASP A 97 -0.18 26.06 -1.83
CA ASP A 97 -0.87 24.99 -2.54
C ASP A 97 -0.44 23.61 -2.02
N ILE A 98 -1.35 22.65 -2.08
CA ILE A 98 -1.07 21.26 -1.69
C ILE A 98 0.05 20.71 -2.59
N PRO A 99 1.10 20.08 -2.02
CA PRO A 99 2.19 19.52 -2.81
C PRO A 99 1.72 18.48 -3.84
N ASP A 100 2.28 18.50 -5.05
CA ASP A 100 1.98 17.52 -6.10
C ASP A 100 2.39 16.08 -5.73
N SER A 101 3.29 15.92 -4.76
CA SER A 101 3.74 14.64 -4.24
C SER A 101 3.71 14.65 -2.72
N MET A 102 3.02 13.68 -2.14
CA MET A 102 2.97 13.46 -0.69
C MET A 102 4.20 12.70 -0.18
N LEU A 103 5.07 12.21 -1.07
CA LEU A 103 6.28 11.47 -0.73
C LEU A 103 7.53 12.18 -1.28
N GLU A 104 8.38 12.66 -0.39
CA GLU A 104 9.66 13.24 -0.76
C GLU A 104 10.72 12.20 -1.16
N THR A 105 11.62 12.63 -2.07
CA THR A 105 12.72 11.79 -2.59
C THR A 105 13.66 11.31 -1.47
N ASN A 106 13.93 12.14 -0.46
CA ASN A 106 14.80 11.77 0.67
C ASN A 106 14.22 10.64 1.53
N ILE A 107 12.91 10.64 1.73
CA ILE A 107 12.19 9.60 2.48
C ILE A 107 12.24 8.28 1.69
N ARG A 108 12.13 8.32 0.37
CA ARG A 108 12.32 7.12 -0.50
C ARG A 108 13.69 6.47 -0.30
N ILE A 109 14.76 7.29 -0.16
CA ILE A 109 16.12 6.77 0.04
C ILE A 109 16.25 6.00 1.35
N ASP A 110 15.59 6.40 2.42
CA ASP A 110 15.65 5.67 3.69
C ASP A 110 14.94 4.33 3.61
N TYR A 111 13.83 4.23 2.89
CA TYR A 111 13.16 2.96 2.60
C TYR A 111 13.99 2.05 1.66
N ASP A 112 14.74 2.61 0.73
CA ASP A 112 15.67 1.84 -0.12
C ASP A 112 16.79 1.16 0.68
N LYS A 113 17.20 1.73 1.81
CA LYS A 113 18.15 1.07 2.73
C LYS A 113 17.55 -0.18 3.38
N ILE A 114 16.28 -0.12 3.78
CA ILE A 114 15.54 -1.29 4.31
C ILE A 114 15.45 -2.37 3.23
N ARG A 115 15.14 -1.98 2.01
CA ARG A 115 15.12 -2.87 0.83
C ARG A 115 16.46 -3.59 0.60
N MET A 116 17.58 -2.90 0.81
CA MET A 116 18.91 -3.52 0.72
C MET A 116 19.12 -4.58 1.81
N LEU A 117 18.67 -4.36 3.03
CA LEU A 117 18.73 -5.32 4.12
C LEU A 117 17.93 -6.59 3.81
N ILE A 118 16.75 -6.42 3.23
CA ILE A 118 15.84 -7.52 2.84
C ILE A 118 16.39 -8.32 1.66
N ARG A 119 17.10 -7.68 0.70
CA ARG A 119 17.63 -8.33 -0.52
C ARG A 119 18.82 -9.25 -0.32
N HIS A 120 19.49 -9.17 0.82
CA HIS A 120 20.75 -9.91 1.02
C HIS A 120 20.58 -11.40 1.40
N ASP A 121 19.35 -11.87 1.63
CA ASP A 121 19.16 -13.25 2.07
C ASP A 121 18.53 -14.16 1.03
N LYS A 122 19.03 -15.40 0.94
CA LYS A 122 18.57 -16.44 0.00
C LYS A 122 17.24 -17.10 0.39
N GLU A 123 16.69 -16.77 1.56
CA GLU A 123 15.40 -17.28 2.06
C GLU A 123 14.21 -16.37 1.72
N PHE A 124 14.34 -15.60 0.66
CA PHE A 124 13.38 -14.64 0.13
C PHE A 124 11.90 -15.12 0.02
N ALA A 125 11.68 -16.44 0.02
CA ALA A 125 10.33 -16.99 -0.16
C ALA A 125 9.40 -16.73 1.04
N HIS A 126 9.93 -16.68 2.27
CA HIS A 126 9.12 -16.41 3.47
C HIS A 126 8.78 -14.93 3.60
N ASP A 127 9.77 -14.06 3.41
CA ASP A 127 9.61 -12.61 3.48
C ASP A 127 8.65 -12.10 2.40
N ALA A 128 8.78 -12.61 1.18
CA ALA A 128 7.86 -12.33 0.10
C ALA A 128 6.42 -12.74 0.43
N SER A 129 6.22 -13.85 1.16
CA SER A 129 4.88 -14.30 1.56
C SER A 129 4.23 -13.35 2.58
N ILE A 130 4.98 -12.81 3.53
CA ILE A 130 4.50 -11.83 4.51
C ILE A 130 4.08 -10.54 3.79
N ILE A 131 4.93 -10.01 2.90
CA ILE A 131 4.62 -8.81 2.11
C ILE A 131 3.40 -9.05 1.23
N GLN A 132 3.32 -10.21 0.57
CA GLN A 132 2.18 -10.57 -0.26
C GLN A 132 0.89 -10.67 0.55
N ASP A 133 0.91 -11.26 1.73
CA ASP A 133 -0.26 -11.32 2.62
C ASP A 133 -0.71 -9.91 3.04
N ILE A 134 0.22 -9.05 3.42
CA ILE A 134 -0.09 -7.65 3.76
C ILE A 134 -0.72 -6.92 2.57
N VAL A 135 -0.17 -7.09 1.36
CA VAL A 135 -0.67 -6.42 0.15
C VAL A 135 -2.03 -6.96 -0.29
N THR A 136 -2.23 -8.29 -0.25
CA THR A 136 -3.45 -8.92 -0.79
C THR A 136 -4.57 -9.05 0.22
N LYS A 137 -4.25 -9.26 1.51
CA LYS A 137 -5.25 -9.43 2.59
C LYS A 137 -5.42 -8.16 3.44
N GLY A 138 -4.59 -7.12 3.19
CA GLY A 138 -4.55 -5.91 4.00
C GLY A 138 -3.87 -6.08 5.36
N TYR A 139 -3.49 -7.29 5.78
CA TYR A 139 -2.86 -7.55 7.06
C TYR A 139 -2.05 -8.84 7.10
N THR A 140 -1.17 -8.94 8.10
CA THR A 140 -0.58 -10.19 8.57
C THR A 140 -0.75 -10.34 10.08
N THR A 141 -0.50 -11.52 10.62
CA THR A 141 -0.54 -11.77 12.07
C THR A 141 0.75 -12.40 12.53
N GLY A 142 1.18 -12.07 13.74
CA GLY A 142 2.40 -12.65 14.28
C GLY A 142 2.73 -12.13 15.68
N THR A 143 3.94 -12.48 16.15
CA THR A 143 4.48 -12.04 17.42
C THR A 143 5.71 -11.16 17.16
N LEU A 144 5.80 -10.05 17.90
CA LEU A 144 6.98 -9.19 17.84
C LEU A 144 8.07 -9.73 18.77
N MET A 145 9.27 -9.81 18.22
CA MET A 145 10.49 -10.00 19.00
C MET A 145 10.92 -8.64 19.52
N GLU A 146 10.94 -8.49 20.85
CA GLU A 146 11.32 -7.22 21.48
C GLU A 146 12.79 -6.89 21.36
N ASN A 147 13.62 -7.92 21.32
CA ASN A 147 15.07 -7.80 21.17
C ASN A 147 15.61 -8.98 20.36
N PHE A 148 16.56 -8.71 19.47
CA PHE A 148 17.35 -9.73 18.78
C PHE A 148 18.76 -9.20 18.48
N PRO A 149 19.79 -10.07 18.50
CA PRO A 149 21.16 -9.67 18.20
C PRO A 149 21.31 -9.26 16.74
N ALA A 150 22.28 -8.38 16.48
CA ALA A 150 22.55 -7.87 15.13
C ALA A 150 22.85 -8.97 14.11
N GLU A 151 23.46 -10.08 14.56
CA GLU A 151 23.76 -11.25 13.73
C GLU A 151 22.51 -11.96 13.21
N ARG A 152 21.37 -11.80 13.90
CA ARG A 152 20.07 -12.38 13.54
C ARG A 152 19.13 -11.42 12.83
N ILE A 153 19.64 -10.31 12.35
CA ILE A 153 18.82 -9.31 11.64
C ILE A 153 18.18 -9.91 10.38
N ASN A 154 18.83 -10.88 9.76
CA ASN A 154 18.38 -11.58 8.55
C ASN A 154 17.63 -12.89 8.86
N ASP A 155 17.35 -13.19 10.13
CA ASP A 155 16.55 -14.35 10.49
C ASP A 155 15.10 -14.13 10.07
N PRO A 156 14.48 -15.04 9.28
CA PRO A 156 13.10 -14.91 8.82
C PRO A 156 12.10 -14.68 9.96
N ASP A 157 12.33 -15.26 11.15
CA ASP A 157 11.48 -15.09 12.31
C ASP A 157 11.48 -13.62 12.85
N ASN A 158 12.52 -12.85 12.52
CA ASN A 158 12.64 -11.44 12.91
C ASN A 158 12.09 -10.47 11.86
N PHE A 159 11.73 -10.93 10.66
CA PHE A 159 11.35 -10.07 9.54
C PHE A 159 10.14 -9.19 9.86
N LEU A 160 9.07 -9.75 10.44
CA LEU A 160 7.90 -8.98 10.87
C LEU A 160 8.25 -7.93 11.92
N SER A 161 9.15 -8.26 12.86
CA SER A 161 9.62 -7.32 13.88
C SER A 161 10.44 -6.19 13.25
N LEU A 162 11.27 -6.49 12.25
CA LEU A 162 11.98 -5.48 11.47
C LEU A 162 11.02 -4.54 10.77
N LEU A 163 10.02 -5.07 10.06
CA LEU A 163 9.01 -4.24 9.40
C LEU A 163 8.31 -3.30 10.39
N PHE A 164 7.98 -3.80 11.59
CA PHE A 164 7.34 -3.00 12.63
C PHE A 164 8.27 -1.89 13.15
N TYR A 165 9.50 -2.22 13.52
CA TYR A 165 10.44 -1.24 14.08
C TYR A 165 10.95 -0.21 13.04
N PHE A 166 10.89 -0.55 11.77
CA PHE A 166 11.14 0.40 10.68
C PHE A 166 9.89 1.19 10.25
N GLY A 167 8.75 0.96 10.90
CA GLY A 167 7.52 1.67 10.61
C GLY A 167 6.85 1.24 9.30
N MET A 168 7.19 0.07 8.76
CA MET A 168 6.58 -0.48 7.55
C MET A 168 5.23 -1.15 7.85
N VAL A 169 5.04 -1.62 9.07
CA VAL A 169 3.75 -2.09 9.58
C VAL A 169 3.46 -1.47 10.94
N THR A 170 2.20 -1.44 11.30
CA THR A 170 1.72 -0.97 12.60
C THR A 170 0.74 -1.96 13.20
N ILE A 171 0.43 -1.81 14.48
CA ILE A 171 -0.57 -2.63 15.16
C ILE A 171 -1.96 -2.22 14.68
N GLY A 172 -2.67 -3.15 14.03
CA GLY A 172 -4.03 -3.02 13.51
C GLY A 172 -5.07 -3.83 14.30
N GLY A 173 -4.80 -4.13 15.58
CA GLY A 173 -5.69 -4.87 16.46
C GLY A 173 -5.26 -6.32 16.68
N THR A 174 -6.25 -7.20 16.88
CA THR A 174 -6.03 -8.65 17.10
C THR A 174 -6.89 -9.47 16.15
N TYR A 175 -6.39 -10.61 15.74
CA TYR A 175 -7.12 -11.60 14.96
C TYR A 175 -6.83 -12.99 15.49
N GLN A 176 -7.85 -13.72 15.89
CA GLN A 176 -7.75 -15.08 16.48
C GLN A 176 -6.73 -15.19 17.62
N GLY A 177 -6.65 -14.15 18.46
CA GLY A 177 -5.73 -14.10 19.61
C GLY A 177 -4.31 -13.64 19.31
N ASN A 178 -3.94 -13.45 18.04
CA ASN A 178 -2.64 -12.93 17.63
C ASN A 178 -2.71 -11.42 17.35
N THR A 179 -1.59 -10.73 17.49
CA THR A 179 -1.50 -9.34 17.04
C THR A 179 -1.62 -9.27 15.52
N ARG A 180 -2.52 -8.42 15.06
CA ARG A 180 -2.71 -8.10 13.64
C ARG A 180 -1.86 -6.90 13.29
N PHE A 181 -1.13 -6.99 12.18
CA PHE A 181 -0.30 -5.92 11.64
C PHE A 181 -0.84 -5.49 10.30
N VAL A 182 -0.92 -4.17 10.10
CA VAL A 182 -1.42 -3.53 8.89
C VAL A 182 -0.41 -2.50 8.40
N VAL A 183 -0.53 -2.09 7.14
CA VAL A 183 0.21 -0.92 6.63
C VAL A 183 -0.38 0.34 7.26
N PRO A 184 0.45 1.22 7.86
CA PRO A 184 -0.07 2.39 8.57
C PRO A 184 -0.73 3.42 7.63
N ASN A 185 -0.15 3.67 6.46
CA ASN A 185 -0.58 4.77 5.60
C ASN A 185 -0.14 4.57 4.13
N GLU A 186 -0.58 5.48 3.27
CA GLU A 186 -0.35 5.39 1.82
C GLU A 186 1.12 5.47 1.43
N VAL A 187 1.94 6.25 2.16
CA VAL A 187 3.38 6.32 1.88
C VAL A 187 4.03 4.94 2.05
N VAL A 188 3.71 4.26 3.13
CA VAL A 188 4.25 2.93 3.40
C VAL A 188 3.65 1.90 2.44
N ARG A 189 2.37 2.06 2.07
CA ARG A 189 1.71 1.19 1.08
C ARG A 189 2.42 1.22 -0.26
N ASP A 190 2.75 2.39 -0.77
CA ASP A 190 3.53 2.55 -2.01
C ASP A 190 4.89 1.84 -1.94
N GLN A 191 5.55 1.89 -0.77
CA GLN A 191 6.81 1.18 -0.57
C GLN A 191 6.61 -0.35 -0.55
N MET A 192 5.57 -0.84 0.10
CA MET A 192 5.23 -2.28 0.11
C MET A 192 4.95 -2.81 -1.29
N TYR A 193 4.23 -2.07 -2.12
CA TYR A 193 4.01 -2.42 -3.51
C TYR A 193 5.32 -2.44 -4.32
N THR A 194 6.21 -1.47 -4.08
CA THR A 194 7.53 -1.43 -4.72
C THR A 194 8.37 -2.66 -4.32
N TYR A 195 8.38 -3.04 -3.05
CA TYR A 195 9.06 -4.26 -2.59
C TYR A 195 8.46 -5.51 -3.21
N LEU A 196 7.14 -5.61 -3.25
CA LEU A 196 6.47 -6.73 -3.89
C LEU A 196 6.88 -6.84 -5.37
N LEU A 197 6.86 -5.75 -6.14
CA LEU A 197 7.32 -5.76 -7.54
C LEU A 197 8.76 -6.22 -7.68
N ASP A 198 9.64 -5.84 -6.75
CA ASP A 198 11.03 -6.29 -6.79
C ASP A 198 11.18 -7.80 -6.53
N THR A 199 10.27 -8.39 -5.74
CA THR A 199 10.27 -9.86 -5.55
C THR A 199 9.90 -10.61 -6.82
N TYR A 200 9.18 -9.97 -7.74
CA TYR A 200 8.84 -10.55 -9.04
C TYR A 200 9.97 -10.41 -10.07
N LYS A 201 10.91 -9.49 -9.86
CA LYS A 201 12.05 -9.26 -10.78
C LYS A 201 13.18 -10.23 -10.47
N GLU A 202 13.20 -11.40 -11.10
CA GLU A 202 14.35 -12.35 -10.98
C GLU A 202 15.60 -11.90 -11.75
N ASN A 203 15.47 -10.92 -12.69
CA ASN A 203 16.57 -10.36 -13.48
C ASN A 203 16.34 -8.87 -13.72
N ASP A 204 17.38 -8.13 -14.18
CA ASP A 204 17.39 -6.68 -14.48
C ASP A 204 16.43 -6.27 -15.63
N LEU A 205 15.23 -6.80 -15.66
CA LEU A 205 14.19 -6.42 -16.59
C LEU A 205 13.65 -5.04 -16.20
N THR A 206 13.97 -4.05 -17.00
CA THR A 206 13.40 -2.70 -16.87
C THR A 206 12.05 -2.65 -17.58
N PHE A 207 11.06 -2.04 -16.92
CA PHE A 207 9.83 -1.63 -17.61
C PHE A 207 10.20 -0.55 -18.64
N GLU A 208 9.66 -0.64 -19.85
CA GLU A 208 9.78 0.45 -20.83
C GLU A 208 8.93 1.62 -20.30
N GLN A 209 9.60 2.57 -19.65
CA GLN A 209 8.97 3.65 -18.89
C GLN A 209 8.15 4.59 -19.76
N TYR A 210 8.55 4.77 -21.02
CA TYR A 210 7.84 5.65 -21.95
C TYR A 210 6.46 5.09 -22.32
N ASP A 211 6.38 3.83 -22.69
CA ASP A 211 5.10 3.19 -23.06
C ASP A 211 4.14 3.13 -21.86
N LYS A 212 4.66 2.83 -20.67
CA LYS A 212 3.89 2.82 -19.45
C LYS A 212 3.24 4.18 -19.17
N THR A 213 3.99 5.27 -19.22
CA THR A 213 3.48 6.63 -18.98
C THR A 213 2.37 7.02 -19.96
N GLN A 214 2.48 6.63 -21.22
CA GLN A 214 1.44 6.86 -22.23
C GLN A 214 0.17 6.07 -21.92
N LEU A 215 0.30 4.81 -21.53
CA LEU A 215 -0.82 3.95 -21.17
C LEU A 215 -1.55 4.48 -19.91
N GLU A 216 -0.81 4.94 -18.90
CA GLU A 216 -1.36 5.56 -17.70
C GLU A 216 -2.14 6.84 -18.01
N SER A 217 -1.60 7.69 -18.89
CA SER A 217 -2.29 8.90 -19.33
C SER A 217 -3.59 8.58 -20.07
N LYS A 218 -3.55 7.61 -21.00
CA LYS A 218 -4.76 7.17 -21.72
C LYS A 218 -5.79 6.51 -20.81
N LEU A 219 -5.34 5.81 -19.75
CA LEU A 219 -6.22 5.29 -18.72
C LEU A 219 -6.94 6.42 -18.01
N ALA A 220 -6.23 7.50 -17.64
CA ALA A 220 -6.79 8.59 -16.82
C ALA A 220 -7.69 9.57 -17.59
N TYR A 221 -7.49 9.71 -18.90
CA TYR A 221 -8.11 10.77 -19.71
C TYR A 221 -8.86 10.28 -20.97
N GLU A 222 -8.74 9.01 -21.33
CA GLU A 222 -9.37 8.48 -22.55
C GLU A 222 -10.16 7.19 -22.29
N GLY A 223 -10.25 6.72 -21.05
CA GLY A 223 -10.92 5.46 -20.72
C GLY A 223 -10.26 4.20 -21.31
N ALA A 224 -8.98 4.28 -21.70
CA ALA A 224 -8.31 3.21 -22.42
C ALA A 224 -7.76 2.12 -21.51
N PHE A 225 -8.64 1.39 -20.80
CA PHE A 225 -8.28 0.38 -19.81
C PHE A 225 -7.70 -0.90 -20.43
N LYS A 226 -8.22 -1.39 -21.57
CA LYS A 226 -7.76 -2.65 -22.18
C LYS A 226 -6.25 -2.66 -22.50
N PRO A 227 -5.66 -1.65 -23.13
CA PRO A 227 -4.21 -1.59 -23.37
C PRO A 227 -3.39 -1.57 -22.07
N TYR A 228 -3.89 -0.90 -21.02
CA TYR A 228 -3.20 -0.81 -19.75
C TYR A 228 -3.15 -2.19 -19.03
N PHE A 229 -4.28 -2.88 -18.90
CA PHE A 229 -4.31 -4.22 -18.31
C PHE A 229 -3.61 -5.27 -19.16
N ALA A 230 -3.62 -5.13 -20.50
CA ALA A 230 -2.84 -5.98 -21.38
C ALA A 230 -1.32 -5.80 -21.15
N TYR A 231 -0.85 -4.59 -20.93
CA TYR A 231 0.52 -4.32 -20.55
C TYR A 231 0.89 -4.97 -19.20
N ILE A 232 0.02 -4.89 -18.18
CA ILE A 232 0.24 -5.55 -16.89
C ILE A 232 0.34 -7.08 -17.08
N ALA A 233 -0.53 -7.67 -17.87
CA ALA A 233 -0.51 -9.10 -18.18
C ALA A 233 0.78 -9.54 -18.92
N ASP A 234 1.25 -8.74 -19.86
CA ASP A 234 2.52 -9.00 -20.55
C ASP A 234 3.72 -8.91 -19.60
N CYS A 235 3.73 -7.92 -18.70
CA CYS A 235 4.71 -7.85 -17.64
C CYS A 235 4.65 -9.08 -16.73
N LEU A 236 3.47 -9.47 -16.26
CA LEU A 236 3.28 -10.68 -15.45
C LEU A 236 3.85 -11.92 -16.14
N LYS A 237 3.60 -12.08 -17.44
CA LYS A 237 4.11 -13.19 -18.24
C LYS A 237 5.63 -13.21 -18.36
N ARG A 238 6.25 -12.03 -18.53
CA ARG A 238 7.71 -11.87 -18.61
C ARG A 238 8.41 -12.14 -17.28
N PHE A 239 7.79 -11.72 -16.17
CA PHE A 239 8.36 -11.87 -14.83
C PHE A 239 8.03 -13.20 -14.16
N SER A 240 7.01 -13.93 -14.62
CA SER A 240 6.65 -15.23 -14.08
C SER A 240 7.65 -16.31 -14.48
N SER A 241 8.40 -16.84 -13.52
CA SER A 241 9.15 -18.07 -13.71
C SER A 241 8.23 -19.28 -13.84
N GLN A 242 8.75 -20.43 -14.32
CA GLN A 242 7.94 -21.64 -14.38
C GLN A 242 7.44 -22.12 -13.00
N ARG A 243 8.14 -21.76 -11.92
CA ARG A 243 7.74 -22.05 -10.53
C ARG A 243 6.58 -21.16 -10.07
N ASP A 244 6.50 -19.93 -10.58
CA ASP A 244 5.49 -18.95 -10.21
C ASP A 244 4.13 -19.21 -10.87
N LYS A 245 4.09 -19.93 -11.98
CA LYS A 245 2.85 -20.37 -12.65
C LYS A 245 1.93 -21.22 -11.77
N GLN A 246 2.41 -21.69 -10.61
CA GLN A 246 1.63 -22.45 -9.63
C GLN A 246 1.08 -21.60 -8.48
N LYS A 247 1.44 -20.31 -8.40
CA LYS A 247 1.11 -19.46 -7.23
C LYS A 247 -0.35 -18.96 -7.19
N GLY A 248 -1.12 -19.11 -8.25
CA GLY A 248 -2.58 -18.90 -8.26
C GLY A 248 -3.04 -17.44 -8.16
N GLU A 249 -4.24 -17.24 -7.66
CA GLU A 249 -4.98 -15.99 -7.63
C GLU A 249 -4.27 -14.87 -6.85
N ALA A 250 -3.82 -15.14 -5.63
CA ALA A 250 -3.15 -14.15 -4.80
C ALA A 250 -1.88 -13.56 -5.45
N TYR A 251 -1.18 -14.36 -6.27
CA TYR A 251 -0.01 -13.89 -7.01
C TYR A 251 -0.38 -12.89 -8.11
N VAL A 252 -1.40 -13.21 -8.90
CA VAL A 252 -1.89 -12.33 -9.98
C VAL A 252 -2.48 -11.05 -9.41
N HIS A 253 -3.26 -11.17 -8.33
CA HIS A 253 -3.86 -10.03 -7.64
C HIS A 253 -2.79 -9.09 -7.08
N GLY A 254 -1.84 -9.61 -6.29
CA GLY A 254 -0.75 -8.82 -5.73
C GLY A 254 0.12 -8.15 -6.79
N PHE A 255 0.41 -8.85 -7.90
CA PHE A 255 1.14 -8.25 -9.02
C PHE A 255 0.36 -7.11 -9.68
N THR A 256 -0.93 -7.31 -9.96
CA THR A 256 -1.78 -6.28 -10.57
C THR A 256 -1.90 -5.05 -9.68
N LEU A 257 -2.12 -5.24 -8.37
CA LEU A 257 -2.11 -4.16 -7.38
C LEU A 257 -0.79 -3.39 -7.39
N ALA A 258 0.34 -4.11 -7.33
CA ALA A 258 1.65 -3.49 -7.30
C ALA A 258 1.99 -2.76 -8.61
N MET A 259 1.50 -3.23 -9.75
CA MET A 259 1.65 -2.52 -11.03
C MET A 259 0.76 -1.27 -11.10
N THR A 260 -0.48 -1.35 -10.64
CA THR A 260 -1.41 -0.22 -10.64
C THR A 260 -1.00 0.86 -9.63
N SER A 261 -0.33 0.51 -8.52
CA SER A 261 0.20 1.48 -7.56
C SER A 261 1.30 2.38 -8.13
N GLN A 262 1.96 1.93 -9.21
CA GLN A 262 2.96 2.74 -9.90
C GLN A 262 2.34 3.81 -10.83
N CYS A 263 1.02 3.80 -10.99
CA CYS A 263 0.31 4.80 -11.78
C CYS A 263 0.11 6.08 -10.95
N LYS A 264 0.68 7.19 -11.41
CA LYS A 264 0.63 8.47 -10.67
C LYS A 264 -0.77 9.08 -10.54
N PHE A 265 -1.72 8.66 -11.37
CA PHE A 265 -3.07 9.22 -11.42
C PHE A 265 -4.03 8.57 -10.43
N TYR A 266 -3.71 7.37 -9.97
CA TYR A 266 -4.59 6.57 -9.12
C TYR A 266 -3.90 6.07 -7.86
N ARG A 267 -4.70 5.97 -6.82
CA ARG A 267 -4.35 5.20 -5.62
C ARG A 267 -5.16 3.90 -5.64
N PRO A 268 -4.53 2.74 -5.85
CA PRO A 268 -5.25 1.48 -5.80
C PRO A 268 -5.61 1.15 -4.34
N ILE A 269 -6.88 0.85 -4.12
CA ILE A 269 -7.40 0.36 -2.84
C ILE A 269 -7.85 -1.06 -3.08
N SER A 270 -7.28 -2.00 -2.31
CA SER A 270 -7.69 -3.40 -2.28
C SER A 270 -8.66 -3.63 -1.13
N GLU A 271 -9.61 -4.54 -1.32
CA GLU A 271 -10.56 -4.94 -0.29
C GLU A 271 -11.27 -3.75 0.39
N LEU A 272 -11.89 -2.88 -0.41
CA LEU A 272 -12.81 -1.87 0.13
C LEU A 272 -13.90 -2.58 0.94
N ASP A 273 -13.83 -2.41 2.28
CA ASP A 273 -14.82 -2.95 3.21
C ASP A 273 -16.12 -2.15 3.06
N ASN A 274 -17.06 -2.75 2.34
CA ASN A 274 -18.40 -2.21 2.19
C ASN A 274 -19.39 -3.19 2.82
N ASP A 275 -20.52 -2.73 3.31
CA ASP A 275 -21.61 -3.54 3.88
C ASP A 275 -22.11 -4.68 2.95
N GLY A 276 -21.58 -4.80 1.74
CA GLY A 276 -21.93 -5.78 0.70
C GLY A 276 -20.80 -6.65 0.15
N GLY A 277 -19.57 -6.55 0.67
CA GLY A 277 -18.38 -7.30 0.21
C GLY A 277 -17.20 -6.42 -0.18
N TYR A 278 -16.17 -7.00 -0.80
CA TYR A 278 -14.91 -6.34 -1.13
C TYR A 278 -14.71 -6.31 -2.64
N ALA A 279 -14.43 -5.12 -3.21
CA ALA A 279 -13.89 -5.03 -4.57
C ALA A 279 -12.42 -5.42 -4.55
N ASP A 280 -11.99 -6.19 -5.54
CA ASP A 280 -10.58 -6.61 -5.62
C ASP A 280 -9.63 -5.43 -5.77
N ILE A 281 -9.97 -4.46 -6.63
CA ILE A 281 -9.17 -3.24 -6.84
C ILE A 281 -10.10 -2.06 -7.15
N PHE A 282 -9.99 -0.99 -6.38
CA PHE A 282 -10.54 0.31 -6.73
C PHE A 282 -9.40 1.28 -7.05
N LEU A 283 -9.35 1.78 -8.28
CA LEU A 283 -8.41 2.83 -8.69
C LEU A 283 -9.00 4.19 -8.35
N LEU A 284 -8.75 4.63 -7.10
CA LEU A 284 -9.20 5.91 -6.58
C LEU A 284 -8.51 7.05 -7.33
N PRO A 285 -9.27 7.93 -8.01
CA PRO A 285 -8.68 9.01 -8.78
C PRO A 285 -8.14 10.12 -7.87
N LEU A 286 -6.91 10.56 -8.14
CA LEU A 286 -6.27 11.67 -7.41
C LEU A 286 -6.69 13.02 -7.98
N CYS A 287 -8.01 13.29 -7.99
CA CYS A 287 -8.60 14.50 -8.56
C CYS A 287 -8.19 15.80 -7.89
N ASP A 288 -7.68 15.75 -6.67
CA ASP A 288 -7.21 16.94 -5.95
C ASP A 288 -5.87 17.41 -6.51
N ILE A 289 -5.07 16.49 -7.05
CA ILE A 289 -3.80 16.76 -7.73
C ILE A 289 -4.03 16.95 -9.24
N TYR A 290 -4.74 16.02 -9.88
CA TYR A 290 -5.00 16.02 -11.34
C TYR A 290 -6.44 16.44 -11.60
N LYS A 291 -6.66 17.76 -11.66
CA LYS A 291 -8.02 18.37 -11.68
C LYS A 291 -8.83 18.11 -12.94
N ASP A 292 -8.21 17.63 -14.00
CA ASP A 292 -8.79 17.38 -15.33
C ASP A 292 -8.94 15.88 -15.65
N MET A 293 -8.74 15.00 -14.66
CA MET A 293 -9.00 13.56 -14.85
C MET A 293 -10.46 13.30 -15.20
N GLU A 294 -10.66 12.38 -16.14
CA GLU A 294 -12.00 12.04 -16.66
C GLU A 294 -12.51 10.67 -16.21
N ASP A 295 -11.59 9.71 -15.91
CA ASP A 295 -11.95 8.31 -15.70
C ASP A 295 -11.48 7.77 -14.34
N SER A 296 -12.26 6.87 -13.75
CA SER A 296 -11.94 6.09 -12.56
C SER A 296 -12.41 4.65 -12.74
N TYR A 297 -11.86 3.70 -11.97
CA TYR A 297 -12.07 2.28 -12.23
C TYR A 297 -12.30 1.50 -10.95
N ILE A 298 -13.31 0.63 -10.99
CA ILE A 298 -13.46 -0.48 -10.04
C ILE A 298 -13.29 -1.78 -10.81
N VAL A 299 -12.45 -2.66 -10.31
CA VAL A 299 -12.00 -3.86 -11.02
C VAL A 299 -12.24 -5.07 -10.16
N GLU A 300 -12.97 -6.02 -10.70
CA GLU A 300 -13.05 -7.38 -10.17
C GLU A 300 -12.07 -8.26 -10.94
N LEU A 301 -11.15 -8.87 -10.22
CA LEU A 301 -10.08 -9.67 -10.81
C LEU A 301 -10.33 -11.15 -10.53
N LYS A 302 -10.36 -11.96 -11.56
CA LYS A 302 -10.51 -13.41 -11.43
C LYS A 302 -9.32 -14.15 -12.01
N TYR A 303 -9.04 -15.28 -11.40
CA TYR A 303 -7.99 -16.19 -11.84
C TYR A 303 -8.57 -17.57 -12.15
N CYS A 304 -8.16 -18.14 -13.26
CA CYS A 304 -8.43 -19.55 -13.57
C CYS A 304 -7.16 -20.27 -14.06
N LYS A 305 -7.16 -21.58 -13.91
CA LYS A 305 -6.02 -22.41 -14.29
C LYS A 305 -5.85 -22.44 -15.83
N PRO A 306 -4.60 -22.60 -16.32
CA PRO A 306 -4.39 -22.96 -17.73
C PRO A 306 -5.22 -24.18 -18.10
N GLY A 307 -5.98 -24.12 -19.19
CA GLY A 307 -6.88 -25.21 -19.62
C GLY A 307 -8.35 -25.06 -19.19
N THR A 308 -8.71 -24.04 -18.43
CA THR A 308 -10.12 -23.69 -18.17
C THR A 308 -10.84 -23.40 -19.50
N SER A 309 -12.04 -23.98 -19.70
CA SER A 309 -12.82 -23.80 -20.93
C SER A 309 -13.40 -22.38 -21.05
N ASP A 310 -13.75 -21.98 -22.27
CA ASP A 310 -14.37 -20.67 -22.49
C ASP A 310 -15.78 -20.58 -21.88
N GLU A 311 -16.50 -21.69 -21.74
CA GLU A 311 -17.77 -21.72 -21.02
C GLU A 311 -17.60 -21.41 -19.54
N GLN A 312 -16.55 -21.95 -18.92
CA GLN A 312 -16.20 -21.65 -17.52
C GLN A 312 -15.73 -20.21 -17.35
N LEU A 313 -15.01 -19.65 -18.34
CA LEU A 313 -14.65 -18.24 -18.34
C LEU A 313 -15.87 -17.33 -18.38
N ASN A 314 -16.84 -17.63 -19.23
CA ASN A 314 -18.08 -16.87 -19.29
C ASN A 314 -18.86 -16.92 -17.98
N HIS A 315 -18.89 -18.07 -17.31
CA HIS A 315 -19.54 -18.19 -16.00
C HIS A 315 -18.81 -17.32 -14.93
N LEU A 316 -17.47 -17.36 -14.90
CA LEU A 316 -16.68 -16.50 -14.01
C LEU A 316 -16.92 -15.01 -14.31
N PHE A 317 -17.07 -14.64 -15.58
CA PHE A 317 -17.38 -13.27 -15.96
C PHE A 317 -18.74 -12.80 -15.46
N GLU A 318 -19.78 -13.64 -15.55
CA GLU A 318 -21.12 -13.31 -15.04
C GLU A 318 -21.13 -13.15 -13.52
N GLU A 319 -20.43 -14.05 -12.79
CA GLU A 319 -20.29 -13.94 -11.33
C GLU A 319 -19.54 -12.65 -10.93
N ALA A 320 -18.41 -12.38 -11.57
CA ALA A 320 -17.60 -11.19 -11.34
C ALA A 320 -18.36 -9.89 -11.69
N SER A 321 -19.16 -9.93 -12.77
CA SER A 321 -20.01 -8.81 -13.18
C SER A 321 -21.04 -8.44 -12.13
N ALA A 322 -21.64 -9.45 -11.50
CA ALA A 322 -22.57 -9.22 -10.39
C ALA A 322 -21.88 -8.64 -9.14
N GLN A 323 -20.63 -9.00 -8.91
CA GLN A 323 -19.83 -8.50 -7.80
C GLN A 323 -19.44 -7.03 -8.02
N VAL A 324 -18.85 -6.69 -9.17
CA VAL A 324 -18.39 -5.33 -9.44
C VAL A 324 -19.50 -4.30 -9.45
N ARG A 325 -20.72 -4.66 -9.96
CA ARG A 325 -21.90 -3.78 -9.90
C ARG A 325 -22.28 -3.46 -8.46
N ARG A 326 -22.28 -4.45 -7.57
CA ARG A 326 -22.64 -4.27 -6.16
C ARG A 326 -21.67 -3.32 -5.46
N TYR A 327 -20.35 -3.43 -5.76
CA TYR A 327 -19.34 -2.57 -5.17
C TYR A 327 -19.40 -1.14 -5.72
N ALA A 328 -19.68 -0.99 -7.01
CA ALA A 328 -19.81 0.31 -7.64
C ALA A 328 -20.96 1.14 -7.04
N ASP A 329 -22.00 0.47 -6.53
CA ASP A 329 -23.15 1.10 -5.89
C ASP A 329 -22.90 1.56 -4.45
N SER A 330 -21.75 1.27 -3.86
CA SER A 330 -21.45 1.69 -2.49
C SER A 330 -21.28 3.21 -2.36
N ASP A 331 -21.68 3.75 -1.21
CA ASP A 331 -21.56 5.18 -0.93
C ASP A 331 -20.11 5.66 -0.97
N ILE A 332 -19.18 4.82 -0.46
CA ILE A 332 -17.75 5.13 -0.46
C ILE A 332 -17.21 5.33 -1.88
N VAL A 333 -17.57 4.44 -2.81
CA VAL A 333 -17.14 4.58 -4.21
C VAL A 333 -17.78 5.80 -4.85
N ARG A 334 -19.08 5.99 -4.68
CA ARG A 334 -19.81 7.14 -5.25
C ARG A 334 -19.25 8.48 -4.81
N GLU A 335 -18.92 8.63 -3.54
CA GLU A 335 -18.29 9.84 -3.01
C GLU A 335 -16.86 10.02 -3.50
N SER A 336 -16.12 8.93 -3.65
CA SER A 336 -14.71 8.94 -4.02
C SER A 336 -14.44 9.22 -5.50
N VAL A 337 -15.35 8.83 -6.40
CA VAL A 337 -15.18 9.05 -7.85
C VAL A 337 -15.30 10.52 -8.24
N LYS A 338 -15.89 11.36 -7.37
CA LYS A 338 -16.05 12.80 -7.56
C LYS A 338 -16.72 13.11 -8.92
N ARG A 339 -15.99 13.74 -9.85
CA ARG A 339 -16.45 14.13 -11.20
C ARG A 339 -16.08 13.15 -12.30
N THR A 340 -15.28 12.11 -11.99
CA THR A 340 -14.83 11.16 -13.00
C THR A 340 -15.94 10.18 -13.38
N LYS A 341 -15.88 9.64 -14.60
CA LYS A 341 -16.71 8.53 -15.02
C LYS A 341 -16.17 7.25 -14.39
N LEU A 342 -17.00 6.53 -13.64
CA LEU A 342 -16.64 5.23 -13.08
C LEU A 342 -16.82 4.13 -14.12
N HIS A 343 -15.74 3.43 -14.42
CA HIS A 343 -15.74 2.21 -15.22
C HIS A 343 -15.77 0.97 -14.33
N GLN A 344 -16.68 0.06 -14.60
CA GLN A 344 -16.83 -1.20 -13.88
C GLN A 344 -16.20 -2.30 -14.72
N LEU A 345 -15.06 -2.84 -14.28
CA LEU A 345 -14.28 -3.77 -15.08
C LEU A 345 -14.23 -5.17 -14.47
N VAL A 346 -14.27 -6.17 -15.33
CA VAL A 346 -13.91 -7.55 -14.97
C VAL A 346 -12.65 -7.93 -15.76
N VAL A 347 -11.61 -8.33 -15.04
CA VAL A 347 -10.35 -8.80 -15.62
C VAL A 347 -10.12 -10.25 -15.21
N ILE A 348 -10.04 -11.15 -16.17
CA ILE A 348 -9.85 -12.59 -15.93
C ILE A 348 -8.50 -13.04 -16.48
N TYR A 349 -7.69 -13.61 -15.60
CA TYR A 349 -6.43 -14.25 -15.97
C TYR A 349 -6.59 -15.75 -16.08
N ARG A 350 -6.10 -16.33 -17.18
CA ARG A 350 -5.94 -17.77 -17.39
C ARG A 350 -4.45 -18.10 -17.26
N GLY A 351 -4.04 -18.54 -16.06
CA GLY A 351 -2.61 -18.60 -15.74
C GLY A 351 -1.97 -17.20 -15.68
N ALA A 352 -0.94 -16.96 -16.48
CA ALA A 352 -0.27 -15.65 -16.59
C ALA A 352 -0.77 -14.83 -17.80
N GLU A 353 -1.84 -15.24 -18.47
CA GLU A 353 -2.36 -14.54 -19.64
C GLU A 353 -3.71 -13.90 -19.33
N MET A 354 -3.90 -12.66 -19.73
CA MET A 354 -5.20 -12.00 -19.65
C MET A 354 -6.14 -12.63 -20.68
N ALA A 355 -7.12 -13.40 -20.21
CA ALA A 355 -8.11 -14.06 -21.05
C ALA A 355 -9.29 -13.14 -21.38
N MET A 356 -9.64 -12.22 -20.47
CA MET A 356 -10.75 -11.30 -20.64
C MET A 356 -10.47 -9.99 -19.89
N CYS A 357 -10.88 -8.86 -20.49
CA CYS A 357 -10.87 -7.53 -19.85
C CYS A 357 -12.03 -6.73 -20.45
N GLU A 358 -13.16 -6.72 -19.75
CA GLU A 358 -14.39 -6.13 -20.29
C GLU A 358 -15.02 -5.18 -19.26
N GLU A 359 -15.65 -4.11 -19.80
CA GLU A 359 -16.49 -3.21 -19.03
C GLU A 359 -17.90 -3.82 -18.87
N VAL A 360 -18.42 -3.75 -17.67
CA VAL A 360 -19.76 -4.24 -17.30
C VAL A 360 -20.73 -3.09 -17.40
N GLU A 361 -21.74 -3.21 -18.24
CA GLU A 361 -22.82 -2.23 -18.39
C GLU A 361 -23.82 -2.24 -17.20
#